data_f7d67ef25cb11378aed2decbec11808e
#
_entry.id   f7d67ef25cb11378aed2decbec11808e
#
_cell.length_a   1.000
_cell.length_b   1.000
_cell.length_c   1.000
_cell.angle_alpha   90.00
_cell.angle_beta   90.00
_cell.angle_gamma   90.00
#
_symmetry.space_group_name_H-M   'P 1'
#
loop_
_entity.id
_entity.type
_entity.pdbx_description
1 polymer ?
#
loop_
_entity_poly.entity_id
_entity_poly.type
_entity_poly.pdbx_seq_one_letter_code
_entity_poly.pdbx_strand_id
1 'polypeptide(L)'
;MLRVAVCSALSLAASLLAADKPADKFDDPLKPFVENFKGRGALNDGSKPASPEEALKKLKLVDGLAMQVAAHEPAVAQPLNMYFDERGRLWVTQYLQYPFPAGLKIVEYDKYLRAVYDKVPPPPPNHFRGKDKITIHEDTDGDGVFDKHKTFLDGLNMARSVITGRGGAWVLMPPYLLFYPDKNGDDIPDGDPDVHLTGFGLEDTHSGANSL
;
A
#
# COMPACT_ATOMS: atom_id res chain seq x y z
N MET A 1 36.74 3.94 67.03
CA MET A 1 37.22 5.00 66.10
C MET A 1 36.84 4.54 64.69
N LEU A 2 35.77 5.11 64.18
CA LEU A 2 35.18 4.75 62.89
C LEU A 2 35.62 5.81 61.90
N ARG A 3 36.36 5.39 60.87
CA ARG A 3 36.71 6.29 59.75
C ARG A 3 35.72 6.09 58.62
N VAL A 4 34.94 7.11 58.37
CA VAL A 4 34.03 7.20 57.23
C VAL A 4 34.86 7.69 56.04
N ALA A 5 34.94 6.89 55.01
CA ALA A 5 35.49 7.28 53.70
C ALA A 5 34.36 7.82 52.83
N VAL A 6 34.45 9.11 52.50
CA VAL A 6 33.56 9.76 51.54
C VAL A 6 34.11 9.48 50.15
N CYS A 7 33.39 8.71 49.36
CA CYS A 7 33.67 8.47 47.94
C CYS A 7 32.95 9.53 47.13
N SER A 8 33.71 10.49 46.58
CA SER A 8 33.21 11.50 45.66
C SER A 8 33.03 10.86 44.28
N ALA A 9 31.78 10.67 43.85
CA ALA A 9 31.49 10.27 42.52
C ALA A 9 31.58 11.50 41.57
N LEU A 10 32.59 11.54 40.77
CA LEU A 10 32.65 12.46 39.60
C LEU A 10 31.73 11.91 38.53
N SER A 11 30.61 12.57 38.32
CA SER A 11 29.78 12.36 37.15
C SER A 11 30.40 13.03 35.93
N LEU A 12 31.03 12.24 35.04
CA LEU A 12 31.43 12.67 33.72
C LEU A 12 30.17 12.73 32.87
N ALA A 13 29.63 13.91 32.65
CA ALA A 13 28.62 14.16 31.64
C ALA A 13 29.30 14.09 30.25
N ALA A 14 29.21 12.94 29.60
CA ALA A 14 29.58 12.84 28.21
C ALA A 14 28.50 13.53 27.36
N SER A 15 28.76 14.75 26.93
CA SER A 15 28.02 15.44 25.90
C SER A 15 28.21 14.66 24.60
N LEU A 16 27.24 13.83 24.23
CA LEU A 16 27.12 13.33 22.87
C LEU A 16 26.80 14.53 21.97
N LEU A 17 27.84 15.12 21.38
CA LEU A 17 27.71 15.91 20.17
C LEU A 17 27.16 14.96 19.11
N ALA A 18 25.88 15.09 18.82
CA ALA A 18 25.31 14.53 17.60
C ALA A 18 26.10 15.16 16.47
N ALA A 19 26.96 14.37 15.85
CA ALA A 19 27.61 14.77 14.62
C ALA A 19 26.48 14.97 13.61
N ASP A 20 26.23 16.23 13.24
CA ASP A 20 25.46 16.57 12.08
C ASP A 20 26.03 15.75 10.91
N LYS A 21 25.27 14.75 10.48
CA LYS A 21 25.56 14.11 9.20
C LYS A 21 25.56 15.24 8.17
N PRO A 22 26.63 15.37 7.36
CA PRO A 22 26.59 16.31 6.26
C PRO A 22 25.33 15.98 5.48
N ALA A 23 24.45 16.96 5.32
CA ALA A 23 23.31 16.85 4.41
C ALA A 23 23.91 16.44 3.07
N ASP A 24 23.51 15.24 2.60
CA ASP A 24 23.86 14.78 1.28
C ASP A 24 23.45 15.88 0.32
N LYS A 25 24.43 16.62 -0.18
CA LYS A 25 24.25 17.59 -1.25
C LYS A 25 24.09 16.81 -2.55
N PHE A 26 23.04 16.03 -2.60
CA PHE A 26 22.51 15.55 -3.86
C PHE A 26 21.87 16.79 -4.49
N ASP A 27 22.60 17.44 -5.39
CA ASP A 27 22.05 18.44 -6.29
C ASP A 27 21.08 17.71 -7.21
N ASP A 28 19.87 17.49 -6.71
CA ASP A 28 18.79 16.94 -7.51
C ASP A 28 18.40 17.99 -8.56
N PRO A 29 18.75 17.76 -9.83
CA PRO A 29 18.42 18.71 -10.90
C PRO A 29 16.93 18.88 -11.08
N LEU A 30 16.12 17.98 -10.52
CA LEU A 30 14.67 18.02 -10.54
C LEU A 30 14.09 18.81 -9.35
N LYS A 31 14.88 19.06 -8.30
CA LYS A 31 14.41 19.76 -7.10
C LYS A 31 13.74 21.10 -7.39
N PRO A 32 14.31 22.01 -8.21
CA PRO A 32 13.64 23.28 -8.56
C PRO A 32 12.35 23.07 -9.35
N PHE A 33 12.30 21.99 -10.16
CA PHE A 33 11.09 21.64 -10.90
C PHE A 33 10.01 21.13 -9.98
N VAL A 34 10.35 20.22 -9.03
CA VAL A 34 9.40 19.66 -8.05
C VAL A 34 8.89 20.74 -7.11
N GLU A 35 9.76 21.60 -6.58
CA GLU A 35 9.38 22.72 -5.69
C GLU A 35 8.47 23.75 -6.36
N ASN A 36 8.61 23.95 -7.66
CA ASN A 36 7.80 24.88 -8.44
C ASN A 36 6.65 24.21 -9.21
N PHE A 37 6.53 22.88 -9.12
CA PHE A 37 5.51 22.13 -9.84
C PHE A 37 4.13 22.38 -9.22
N LYS A 38 3.38 23.27 -9.84
CA LYS A 38 1.95 23.44 -9.58
C LYS A 38 1.20 22.34 -10.31
N GLY A 39 1.37 21.09 -9.84
CA GLY A 39 0.73 19.94 -10.45
C GLY A 39 -0.78 20.06 -10.50
N ARG A 40 -1.40 19.41 -11.49
CA ARG A 40 -2.86 19.41 -11.66
C ARG A 40 -3.57 18.49 -10.65
N GLY A 41 -2.86 17.79 -9.76
CA GLY A 41 -3.40 16.74 -8.92
C GLY A 41 -3.75 17.12 -7.47
N ALA A 42 -3.06 18.07 -6.89
CA ALA A 42 -3.42 18.58 -5.57
C ALA A 42 -3.76 20.06 -5.71
N LEU A 43 -5.02 20.38 -5.56
CA LEU A 43 -5.44 21.76 -5.36
C LEU A 43 -4.90 22.17 -3.99
N ASN A 44 -3.71 22.79 -3.96
CA ASN A 44 -3.11 23.29 -2.72
C ASN A 44 -3.84 24.58 -2.25
N ASP A 45 -5.15 24.61 -2.45
CA ASP A 45 -6.06 25.72 -2.19
C ASP A 45 -6.84 25.54 -0.89
N GLY A 46 -6.52 24.49 -0.10
CA GLY A 46 -7.21 24.15 1.14
C GLY A 46 -8.61 23.56 0.93
N SER A 47 -9.02 23.28 -0.31
CA SER A 47 -10.30 22.62 -0.57
C SER A 47 -10.29 21.20 0.00
N LYS A 48 -11.45 20.78 0.51
CA LYS A 48 -11.66 19.40 0.94
C LYS A 48 -12.04 18.55 -0.28
N PRO A 49 -11.72 17.25 -0.26
CA PRO A 49 -12.26 16.32 -1.25
C PRO A 49 -13.79 16.43 -1.32
N ALA A 50 -14.33 16.38 -2.53
CA ALA A 50 -15.78 16.35 -2.70
C ALA A 50 -16.37 15.07 -2.08
N SER A 51 -17.57 15.14 -1.53
CA SER A 51 -18.28 13.92 -1.12
C SER A 51 -18.57 13.03 -2.34
N PRO A 52 -18.81 11.72 -2.14
CA PRO A 52 -19.17 10.82 -3.25
C PRO A 52 -20.37 11.35 -4.05
N GLU A 53 -21.39 11.89 -3.39
CA GLU A 53 -22.59 12.43 -4.01
C GLU A 53 -22.30 13.74 -4.79
N GLU A 54 -21.43 14.58 -4.27
CA GLU A 54 -20.98 15.79 -4.96
C GLU A 54 -20.11 15.47 -6.18
N ALA A 55 -19.26 14.43 -6.07
CA ALA A 55 -18.45 13.96 -7.18
C ALA A 55 -19.34 13.40 -8.29
N LEU A 56 -20.35 12.60 -7.92
CA LEU A 56 -21.32 12.02 -8.86
C LEU A 56 -22.06 13.09 -9.67
N LYS A 57 -22.49 14.18 -9.04
CA LYS A 57 -23.18 15.29 -9.71
C LYS A 57 -22.33 16.03 -10.77
N LYS A 58 -21.01 15.91 -10.69
CA LYS A 58 -20.08 16.53 -11.65
C LYS A 58 -19.85 15.70 -12.91
N LEU A 59 -20.28 14.42 -12.90
CA LEU A 59 -20.13 13.53 -14.04
C LEU A 59 -21.25 13.77 -15.05
N LYS A 60 -20.87 13.75 -16.34
CA LYS A 60 -21.83 13.84 -17.44
C LYS A 60 -22.01 12.46 -18.03
N LEU A 61 -23.23 11.98 -18.07
CA LEU A 61 -23.57 10.69 -18.63
C LEU A 61 -24.16 10.86 -20.04
N VAL A 62 -24.02 9.80 -20.83
CA VAL A 62 -24.73 9.64 -22.09
C VAL A 62 -26.19 9.30 -21.79
N ASP A 63 -27.10 9.74 -22.64
CA ASP A 63 -28.53 9.45 -22.50
C ASP A 63 -28.80 7.94 -22.39
N GLY A 64 -29.65 7.58 -21.46
CA GLY A 64 -30.00 6.17 -21.18
C GLY A 64 -29.10 5.45 -20.18
N LEU A 65 -28.07 6.12 -19.63
CA LEU A 65 -27.25 5.60 -18.56
C LEU A 65 -27.58 6.26 -17.22
N ALA A 66 -27.52 5.50 -16.15
CA ALA A 66 -27.57 5.97 -14.79
C ALA A 66 -26.25 5.61 -14.06
N MET A 67 -25.89 6.39 -13.06
CA MET A 67 -24.69 6.16 -12.23
C MET A 67 -25.05 6.30 -10.76
N GLN A 68 -24.53 5.42 -9.96
CA GLN A 68 -24.65 5.49 -8.50
C GLN A 68 -23.29 5.22 -7.85
N VAL A 69 -23.16 5.58 -6.58
CA VAL A 69 -21.98 5.28 -5.77
C VAL A 69 -22.13 3.87 -5.23
N ALA A 70 -21.35 2.93 -5.71
CA ALA A 70 -21.40 1.53 -5.27
C ALA A 70 -20.59 1.27 -3.99
N ALA A 71 -19.44 1.95 -3.84
CA ALA A 71 -18.61 1.93 -2.64
C ALA A 71 -17.74 3.19 -2.57
N HIS A 72 -17.32 3.58 -1.38
CA HIS A 72 -16.46 4.76 -1.18
C HIS A 72 -15.65 4.63 0.12
N GLU A 73 -14.80 5.60 0.40
CA GLU A 73 -14.08 5.69 1.67
C GLU A 73 -15.08 5.80 2.87
N PRO A 74 -14.78 5.15 3.99
CA PRO A 74 -13.52 4.44 4.31
C PRO A 74 -13.50 2.96 3.90
N ALA A 75 -14.57 2.40 3.35
CA ALA A 75 -14.64 0.98 3.00
C ALA A 75 -13.68 0.63 1.85
N VAL A 76 -13.59 1.50 0.85
CA VAL A 76 -12.68 1.39 -0.29
C VAL A 76 -11.85 2.66 -0.40
N ALA A 77 -10.53 2.54 -0.26
CA ALA A 77 -9.59 3.63 -0.43
C ALA A 77 -8.46 3.23 -1.39
N GLN A 78 -8.09 4.11 -2.31
CA GLN A 78 -7.04 3.88 -3.31
C GLN A 78 -7.15 2.51 -4.01
N PRO A 79 -8.29 2.15 -4.62
CA PRO A 79 -8.45 0.88 -5.30
C PRO A 79 -7.53 0.80 -6.51
N LEU A 80 -6.68 -0.23 -6.56
CA LEU A 80 -5.78 -0.49 -7.68
C LEU A 80 -6.35 -1.56 -8.62
N ASN A 81 -6.93 -2.60 -8.06
CA ASN A 81 -7.52 -3.71 -8.80
C ASN A 81 -8.86 -4.07 -8.18
N MET A 82 -9.81 -4.42 -9.04
CA MET A 82 -11.15 -4.87 -8.67
C MET A 82 -11.49 -6.12 -9.45
N TYR A 83 -12.12 -7.09 -8.78
CA TYR A 83 -12.50 -8.37 -9.34
C TYR A 83 -13.83 -8.81 -8.75
N PHE A 84 -14.74 -9.35 -9.56
CA PHE A 84 -15.96 -9.98 -9.10
C PHE A 84 -15.77 -11.49 -9.01
N ASP A 85 -16.04 -12.07 -7.85
CA ASP A 85 -16.00 -13.51 -7.68
C ASP A 85 -17.28 -14.19 -8.20
N GLU A 86 -17.31 -15.53 -8.15
CA GLU A 86 -18.43 -16.34 -8.63
C GLU A 86 -19.73 -16.12 -7.83
N ARG A 87 -19.64 -15.51 -6.65
CA ARG A 87 -20.79 -15.15 -5.81
C ARG A 87 -21.27 -13.71 -6.07
N GLY A 88 -20.66 -13.01 -7.02
CA GLY A 88 -20.97 -11.61 -7.31
C GLY A 88 -20.40 -10.60 -6.29
N ARG A 89 -19.49 -11.02 -5.42
CA ARG A 89 -18.85 -10.14 -4.45
C ARG A 89 -17.68 -9.42 -5.07
N LEU A 90 -17.51 -8.16 -4.71
CA LEU A 90 -16.42 -7.32 -5.20
C LEU A 90 -15.19 -7.49 -4.31
N TRP A 91 -14.12 -7.97 -4.88
CA TRP A 91 -12.79 -8.02 -4.27
C TRP A 91 -11.99 -6.80 -4.69
N VAL A 92 -11.39 -6.11 -3.72
CA VAL A 92 -10.65 -4.87 -3.97
C VAL A 92 -9.25 -4.96 -3.37
N THR A 93 -8.24 -4.76 -4.22
CA THR A 93 -6.87 -4.51 -3.76
C THR A 93 -6.72 -3.01 -3.49
N GLN A 94 -6.55 -2.65 -2.23
CA GLN A 94 -6.37 -1.27 -1.78
C GLN A 94 -4.87 -0.96 -1.61
N TYR A 95 -4.36 -0.05 -2.44
CA TYR A 95 -2.93 0.23 -2.60
C TYR A 95 -2.46 1.39 -1.73
N LEU A 96 -2.56 1.20 -0.41
CA LEU A 96 -2.33 2.23 0.60
C LEU A 96 -0.84 2.44 0.92
N GLN A 97 0.03 1.51 0.51
CA GLN A 97 1.48 1.59 0.73
C GLN A 97 2.20 2.46 -0.30
N TYR A 98 1.59 2.67 -1.48
CA TYR A 98 2.15 3.53 -2.53
C TYR A 98 2.72 4.85 -1.95
N PRO A 99 3.85 5.39 -2.45
CA PRO A 99 4.56 4.94 -3.65
C PRO A 99 5.73 3.99 -3.41
N PHE A 100 6.14 3.74 -2.18
CA PHE A 100 7.36 2.98 -1.92
C PHE A 100 7.08 1.75 -1.04
N PRO A 101 7.75 0.61 -1.33
CA PRO A 101 7.62 -0.57 -0.50
C PRO A 101 8.17 -0.33 0.92
N ALA A 102 7.45 -0.84 1.92
CA ALA A 102 7.89 -0.80 3.31
C ALA A 102 9.18 -1.63 3.50
N GLY A 103 10.06 -1.16 4.38
CA GLY A 103 11.26 -1.89 4.80
C GLY A 103 12.41 -1.95 3.79
N LEU A 104 12.27 -1.33 2.63
CA LEU A 104 13.32 -1.19 1.62
C LEU A 104 13.87 0.23 1.59
N LYS A 105 15.15 0.36 1.21
CA LYS A 105 15.81 1.65 1.02
C LYS A 105 16.18 1.79 -0.45
N ILE A 106 15.91 2.95 -1.02
CA ILE A 106 16.41 3.30 -2.35
C ILE A 106 17.91 3.59 -2.19
N VAL A 107 18.73 2.88 -2.94
CA VAL A 107 20.19 3.06 -2.94
C VAL A 107 20.66 3.81 -4.18
N GLU A 108 19.90 3.76 -5.25
CA GLU A 108 20.22 4.39 -6.52
C GLU A 108 18.92 4.58 -7.34
N TYR A 109 18.99 5.47 -8.33
CA TYR A 109 18.01 5.52 -9.43
C TYR A 109 18.74 5.17 -10.72
N ASP A 110 18.16 4.26 -11.50
CA ASP A 110 18.71 3.91 -12.79
C ASP A 110 18.53 5.03 -13.82
N LYS A 111 19.10 4.82 -15.02
CA LYS A 111 19.00 5.81 -16.11
C LYS A 111 17.57 6.13 -16.57
N TYR A 112 16.57 5.37 -16.14
CA TYR A 112 15.15 5.58 -16.42
C TYR A 112 14.40 6.11 -15.20
N LEU A 113 15.12 6.55 -14.16
CA LEU A 113 14.59 7.04 -12.89
C LEU A 113 13.79 5.97 -12.11
N ARG A 114 14.05 4.69 -12.34
CA ARG A 114 13.47 3.60 -11.57
C ARG A 114 14.31 3.36 -10.31
N ALA A 115 13.62 3.09 -9.20
CA ALA A 115 14.26 2.89 -7.93
C ALA A 115 15.03 1.56 -7.87
N VAL A 116 16.29 1.60 -7.44
CA VAL A 116 17.07 0.41 -7.08
C VAL A 116 17.05 0.27 -5.57
N TYR A 117 16.57 -0.85 -5.08
CA TYR A 117 16.45 -1.10 -3.64
C TYR A 117 17.65 -1.86 -3.09
N ASP A 118 17.90 -1.68 -1.79
CA ASP A 118 19.02 -2.30 -1.05
C ASP A 118 18.94 -3.82 -0.97
N LYS A 119 17.77 -4.40 -1.17
CA LYS A 119 17.53 -5.85 -1.08
C LYS A 119 16.21 -6.23 -1.72
N VAL A 120 16.04 -7.53 -1.98
CA VAL A 120 14.76 -8.14 -2.29
C VAL A 120 14.03 -8.39 -0.96
N PRO A 121 12.74 -7.96 -0.82
CA PRO A 121 11.99 -8.25 0.40
C PRO A 121 11.76 -9.76 0.51
N PRO A 122 11.76 -10.34 1.73
CA PRO A 122 11.33 -11.72 1.90
C PRO A 122 9.83 -11.87 1.62
N PRO A 123 9.37 -13.06 1.21
CA PRO A 123 7.94 -13.31 1.05
C PRO A 123 7.22 -13.40 2.41
N PRO A 124 5.89 -13.29 2.44
CA PRO A 124 5.11 -13.64 3.63
C PRO A 124 5.43 -15.07 4.10
N PRO A 125 5.37 -15.35 5.41
CA PRO A 125 4.94 -14.44 6.47
C PRO A 125 6.03 -13.44 6.94
N ASN A 126 7.25 -13.56 6.42
CA ASN A 126 8.41 -12.79 6.89
C ASN A 126 8.60 -11.46 6.15
N HIS A 127 7.62 -11.04 5.36
CA HIS A 127 7.68 -9.79 4.60
C HIS A 127 7.66 -8.55 5.51
N PHE A 128 8.15 -7.44 4.99
CA PHE A 128 7.96 -6.16 5.66
C PHE A 128 6.50 -5.74 5.52
N ARG A 129 5.79 -5.68 6.65
CA ARG A 129 4.38 -5.30 6.64
C ARG A 129 4.22 -3.87 6.13
N GLY A 130 3.39 -3.73 5.12
CA GLY A 130 2.95 -2.46 4.53
C GLY A 130 1.55 -2.07 5.03
N LYS A 131 0.89 -1.24 4.25
CA LYS A 131 -0.45 -0.73 4.53
C LYS A 131 -1.53 -1.29 3.61
N ASP A 132 -1.12 -2.01 2.55
CA ASP A 132 -2.06 -2.54 1.57
C ASP A 132 -2.92 -3.63 2.18
N LYS A 133 -4.13 -3.73 1.66
CA LYS A 133 -5.09 -4.74 2.08
C LYS A 133 -5.93 -5.22 0.90
N ILE A 134 -6.50 -6.41 1.06
CA ILE A 134 -7.51 -6.95 0.17
C ILE A 134 -8.81 -7.05 0.95
N THR A 135 -9.86 -6.47 0.40
CA THR A 135 -11.19 -6.43 1.01
C THR A 135 -12.23 -7.07 0.10
N ILE A 136 -13.24 -7.65 0.72
CA ILE A 136 -14.39 -8.28 0.06
C ILE A 136 -15.61 -7.45 0.40
N HIS A 137 -16.40 -7.11 -0.60
CA HIS A 137 -17.59 -6.29 -0.46
C HIS A 137 -18.80 -7.04 -1.02
N GLU A 138 -19.90 -7.03 -0.30
CA GLU A 138 -21.16 -7.67 -0.65
C GLU A 138 -22.26 -6.61 -0.76
N ASP A 139 -23.06 -6.72 -1.80
CA ASP A 139 -24.34 -6.05 -1.95
C ASP A 139 -25.41 -7.04 -1.45
N THR A 140 -25.92 -6.82 -0.23
CA THR A 140 -26.76 -7.83 0.44
C THR A 140 -28.23 -7.74 0.07
N ASP A 141 -28.70 -6.64 -0.49
CA ASP A 141 -30.08 -6.41 -0.88
C ASP A 141 -30.30 -6.23 -2.39
N GLY A 142 -29.20 -6.19 -3.17
CA GLY A 142 -29.24 -6.15 -4.63
C GLY A 142 -29.54 -4.77 -5.19
N ASP A 143 -29.30 -3.71 -4.44
CA ASP A 143 -29.54 -2.33 -4.88
C ASP A 143 -28.36 -1.70 -5.62
N GLY A 144 -27.21 -2.43 -5.72
CA GLY A 144 -25.99 -1.99 -6.37
C GLY A 144 -25.04 -1.21 -5.47
N VAL A 145 -25.34 -1.10 -4.17
CA VAL A 145 -24.46 -0.52 -3.16
C VAL A 145 -23.88 -1.65 -2.30
N PHE A 146 -22.57 -1.68 -2.14
CA PHE A 146 -21.90 -2.66 -1.30
C PHE A 146 -21.99 -2.26 0.16
N ASP A 147 -22.97 -2.77 0.85
CA ASP A 147 -23.34 -2.41 2.23
C ASP A 147 -22.61 -3.25 3.29
N LYS A 148 -22.02 -4.37 2.92
CA LYS A 148 -21.23 -5.23 3.81
C LYS A 148 -19.83 -5.45 3.29
N HIS A 149 -18.83 -5.32 4.15
CA HIS A 149 -17.44 -5.55 3.77
C HIS A 149 -16.63 -6.20 4.88
N LYS A 150 -15.58 -6.93 4.48
CA LYS A 150 -14.59 -7.50 5.39
C LYS A 150 -13.20 -7.46 4.77
N THR A 151 -12.18 -7.52 5.62
CA THR A 151 -10.79 -7.64 5.19
C THR A 151 -10.44 -9.12 5.05
N PHE A 152 -9.98 -9.53 3.88
CA PHE A 152 -9.42 -10.85 3.63
C PHE A 152 -7.94 -10.92 4.02
N LEU A 153 -7.15 -9.93 3.59
CA LEU A 153 -5.73 -9.79 3.94
C LEU A 153 -5.41 -8.33 4.28
N ASP A 154 -4.53 -8.14 5.24
CA ASP A 154 -3.96 -6.83 5.58
C ASP A 154 -2.44 -6.87 5.72
N GLY A 155 -1.85 -5.70 5.86
CA GLY A 155 -0.40 -5.57 6.05
C GLY A 155 0.41 -5.98 4.82
N LEU A 156 -0.21 -6.05 3.65
CA LEU A 156 0.47 -6.34 2.40
C LEU A 156 1.37 -5.18 1.98
N ASN A 157 2.37 -5.49 1.17
CA ASN A 157 3.41 -4.55 0.77
C ASN A 157 3.50 -4.47 -0.75
N MET A 158 2.91 -3.45 -1.33
CA MET A 158 2.83 -3.24 -2.78
C MET A 158 1.99 -4.30 -3.50
N ALA A 159 0.86 -4.71 -2.89
CA ALA A 159 -0.10 -5.62 -3.51
C ALA A 159 -0.75 -4.99 -4.75
N ARG A 160 -0.84 -5.75 -5.85
CA ARG A 160 -1.26 -5.25 -7.17
C ARG A 160 -2.61 -5.76 -7.62
N SER A 161 -2.85 -7.05 -7.43
CA SER A 161 -4.10 -7.66 -7.86
C SER A 161 -4.42 -8.91 -7.07
N VAL A 162 -5.69 -9.30 -7.11
CA VAL A 162 -6.23 -10.50 -6.51
C VAL A 162 -7.20 -11.16 -7.48
N ILE A 163 -7.22 -12.49 -7.50
CA ILE A 163 -8.24 -13.30 -8.15
C ILE A 163 -8.45 -14.57 -7.32
N THR A 164 -9.70 -15.02 -7.21
CA THR A 164 -10.04 -16.25 -6.49
C THR A 164 -10.03 -17.46 -7.41
N GLY A 165 -9.81 -18.63 -6.84
CA GLY A 165 -9.89 -19.90 -7.56
C GLY A 165 -9.10 -21.01 -6.89
N ARG A 166 -9.43 -22.25 -7.20
CA ARG A 166 -8.75 -23.45 -6.69
C ARG A 166 -8.74 -23.55 -5.16
N GLY A 167 -9.79 -23.06 -4.48
CA GLY A 167 -9.91 -23.11 -3.03
C GLY A 167 -9.01 -22.10 -2.31
N GLY A 168 -8.93 -20.88 -2.84
CA GLY A 168 -8.19 -19.79 -2.24
C GLY A 168 -8.09 -18.56 -3.14
N ALA A 169 -7.16 -17.67 -2.81
CA ALA A 169 -6.92 -16.43 -3.53
C ALA A 169 -5.47 -16.34 -4.03
N TRP A 170 -5.31 -15.97 -5.28
CA TRP A 170 -4.05 -15.63 -5.90
C TRP A 170 -3.81 -14.14 -5.74
N VAL A 171 -2.66 -13.78 -5.23
CA VAL A 171 -2.29 -12.38 -4.96
C VAL A 171 -0.97 -12.06 -5.63
N LEU A 172 -1.00 -11.07 -6.51
CA LEU A 172 0.22 -10.51 -7.08
C LEU A 172 0.74 -9.41 -6.14
N MET A 173 1.83 -9.73 -5.44
CA MET A 173 2.54 -8.81 -4.57
C MET A 173 4.03 -8.87 -4.93
N PRO A 174 4.48 -8.05 -5.89
CA PRO A 174 5.86 -8.10 -6.34
C PRO A 174 6.86 -8.10 -5.17
N PRO A 175 7.94 -8.91 -5.27
CA PRO A 175 8.36 -9.69 -6.44
C PRO A 175 7.70 -11.06 -6.55
N TYR A 176 6.58 -11.33 -5.90
CA TYR A 176 5.95 -12.64 -5.77
C TYR A 176 4.56 -12.73 -6.37
N LEU A 177 4.23 -13.91 -6.89
CA LEU A 177 2.87 -14.41 -7.03
C LEU A 177 2.61 -15.40 -5.91
N LEU A 178 1.62 -15.11 -5.09
CA LEU A 178 1.27 -15.83 -3.87
C LEU A 178 -0.07 -16.52 -4.03
N PHE A 179 -0.23 -17.68 -3.40
CA PHE A 179 -1.52 -18.34 -3.24
C PHE A 179 -1.85 -18.47 -1.76
N TYR A 180 -2.96 -17.90 -1.36
CA TYR A 180 -3.51 -18.01 -0.01
C TYR A 180 -4.63 -19.04 -0.01
N PRO A 181 -4.43 -20.24 0.59
CA PRO A 181 -5.48 -21.24 0.70
C PRO A 181 -6.66 -20.75 1.54
N ASP A 182 -7.87 -21.06 1.10
CA ASP A 182 -9.13 -20.89 1.82
C ASP A 182 -10.08 -22.01 1.35
N LYS A 183 -9.83 -23.21 1.88
CA LYS A 183 -10.49 -24.44 1.40
C LYS A 183 -11.93 -24.56 1.85
N ASN A 184 -12.24 -23.96 3.00
CA ASN A 184 -13.60 -23.96 3.56
C ASN A 184 -14.46 -22.81 3.05
N GLY A 185 -13.84 -21.81 2.37
CA GLY A 185 -14.53 -20.67 1.76
C GLY A 185 -15.14 -19.70 2.78
N ASP A 186 -14.52 -19.57 3.97
CA ASP A 186 -14.97 -18.64 5.01
C ASP A 186 -14.34 -17.24 4.86
N ASP A 187 -13.52 -17.07 3.82
CA ASP A 187 -12.77 -15.86 3.50
C ASP A 187 -11.75 -15.48 4.59
N ILE A 188 -11.18 -16.49 5.22
CA ILE A 188 -10.04 -16.39 6.12
C ILE A 188 -8.97 -17.35 5.59
N PRO A 189 -7.76 -16.90 5.27
CA PRO A 189 -6.72 -17.80 4.80
C PRO A 189 -6.42 -18.92 5.80
N ASP A 190 -6.32 -20.15 5.32
CA ASP A 190 -6.03 -21.35 6.13
C ASP A 190 -4.58 -21.40 6.69
N GLY A 191 -3.77 -20.37 6.39
CA GLY A 191 -2.38 -20.28 6.85
C GLY A 191 -1.54 -19.34 5.99
N ASP A 192 -0.22 -19.55 6.07
CA ASP A 192 0.74 -18.79 5.28
C ASP A 192 0.59 -19.08 3.78
N PRO A 193 0.88 -18.11 2.90
CA PRO A 193 0.74 -18.33 1.47
C PRO A 193 1.84 -19.22 0.89
N ASP A 194 1.49 -19.94 -0.17
CA ASP A 194 2.45 -20.58 -1.04
C ASP A 194 3.04 -19.56 -2.04
N VAL A 195 4.36 -19.54 -2.18
CA VAL A 195 5.04 -18.72 -3.20
C VAL A 195 5.10 -19.52 -4.50
N HIS A 196 4.34 -19.12 -5.49
CA HIS A 196 4.28 -19.81 -6.78
C HIS A 196 5.29 -19.30 -7.81
N LEU A 197 5.43 -17.98 -7.89
CA LEU A 197 6.39 -17.35 -8.80
C LEU A 197 7.12 -16.22 -8.08
N THR A 198 8.31 -15.92 -8.55
CA THR A 198 9.14 -14.82 -8.08
C THR A 198 9.81 -14.11 -9.25
N GLY A 199 10.34 -12.91 -9.02
CA GLY A 199 11.11 -12.16 -10.03
C GLY A 199 10.33 -11.05 -10.71
N PHE A 200 9.13 -10.72 -10.24
CA PHE A 200 8.44 -9.50 -10.70
C PHE A 200 9.17 -8.26 -10.18
N GLY A 201 9.34 -7.27 -11.07
CA GLY A 201 10.06 -6.04 -10.74
C GLY A 201 9.35 -5.18 -9.70
N LEU A 202 10.14 -4.50 -8.87
CA LEU A 202 9.69 -3.52 -7.87
C LEU A 202 10.18 -2.10 -8.21
N GLU A 203 11.02 -1.96 -9.23
CA GLU A 203 11.77 -0.75 -9.54
C GLU A 203 10.88 0.42 -9.94
N ASP A 204 9.76 0.10 -10.59
CA ASP A 204 8.75 1.07 -11.01
C ASP A 204 7.38 0.71 -10.46
N THR A 205 6.95 1.48 -9.47
CA THR A 205 5.67 1.27 -8.81
C THR A 205 4.47 1.73 -9.65
N HIS A 206 4.71 2.41 -10.78
CA HIS A 206 3.66 2.82 -11.73
C HIS A 206 3.49 1.80 -12.85
N SER A 207 4.56 1.10 -13.25
CA SER A 207 4.60 0.21 -14.41
C SER A 207 4.87 -1.25 -14.06
N GLY A 208 4.69 -1.64 -12.80
CA GLY A 208 4.85 -3.03 -12.37
C GLY A 208 3.75 -3.94 -12.91
N ALA A 209 3.96 -5.25 -12.83
CA ALA A 209 2.93 -6.25 -13.08
C ALA A 209 1.72 -5.97 -12.17
N ASN A 210 0.51 -5.84 -12.71
CA ASN A 210 -0.63 -5.33 -11.97
C ASN A 210 -1.97 -6.02 -12.27
N SER A 211 -1.98 -7.09 -13.05
CA SER A 211 -3.20 -7.80 -13.40
C SER A 211 -2.98 -9.30 -13.41
N LEU A 212 -3.93 -10.05 -12.87
CA LEU A 212 -4.05 -11.50 -12.92
C LEU A 212 -5.24 -11.90 -13.78
#